data_7a48b74a1a90e31bf13cc344d512eb2d
#
_entry.id   7a48b74a1a90e31bf13cc344d512eb2d
#
_cell.length_a   1.000
_cell.length_b   1.000
_cell.length_c   1.000
_cell.angle_alpha   90.00
_cell.angle_beta   90.00
_cell.angle_gamma   90.00
#
_symmetry.space_group_name_H-M   'P 1'
#
loop_
_entity.id
_entity.type
_entity.pdbx_description
1 polymer ?
#
loop_
_entity_poly.entity_id
_entity_poly.type
_entity_poly.pdbx_seq_one_letter_code
_entity_poly.pdbx_strand_id
1 'polypeptide(L)'
;MQSKMKESDPILEVDNLFASTDNLPILKGVSLTVYPGEIHAIMGRNGCGKSTLSKIIAGHPSYNITNGDIKFLGENINSLEPEERAQSGIFLGFQYPIEIPGVSNLEFLRVSTNARRKFLNKEELDTFDFEELVKEKLELVKMDHAFLSRSVNQGFSGGEKKRNEILQMALLEPKIAILDETGSGLDIDALRIVASGIKKISNGQTGITVSYTHLTLPTIITV
;
A
#
# COMPACT_ATOMS: atom_id res chain seq x y z
N MET A 1 -14.89 -21.66 -2.72
CA MET A 1 -16.18 -20.94 -2.78
C MET A 1 -15.97 -19.62 -2.03
N GLN A 2 -15.61 -18.55 -2.74
CA GLN A 2 -15.50 -17.23 -2.09
C GLN A 2 -16.92 -16.76 -1.77
N SER A 3 -17.20 -16.63 -0.48
CA SER A 3 -18.42 -15.96 0.00
C SER A 3 -18.44 -14.54 -0.57
N LYS A 4 -19.54 -14.16 -1.24
CA LYS A 4 -19.70 -12.76 -1.67
C LYS A 4 -19.72 -11.88 -0.42
N MET A 5 -18.66 -11.08 -0.22
CA MET A 5 -18.64 -10.06 0.81
C MET A 5 -19.83 -9.12 0.62
N LYS A 6 -20.50 -8.78 1.72
CA LYS A 6 -21.49 -7.71 1.76
C LYS A 6 -20.75 -6.37 1.89
N GLU A 7 -21.32 -5.28 1.41
CA GLU A 7 -20.76 -3.92 1.58
C GLU A 7 -20.54 -3.53 3.04
N SER A 8 -21.17 -4.24 3.97
CA SER A 8 -21.06 -4.07 5.42
C SER A 8 -19.93 -4.86 6.07
N ASP A 9 -19.22 -5.71 5.32
CA ASP A 9 -18.18 -6.56 5.91
C ASP A 9 -16.84 -5.81 5.91
N PRO A 10 -16.02 -5.90 6.96
CA PRO A 10 -14.73 -5.24 7.02
C PRO A 10 -13.76 -5.82 5.98
N ILE A 11 -12.91 -4.96 5.40
CA ILE A 11 -11.81 -5.38 4.52
C ILE A 11 -10.67 -5.93 5.34
N LEU A 12 -10.33 -5.25 6.44
CA LEU A 12 -9.25 -5.64 7.34
C LEU A 12 -9.74 -5.61 8.77
N GLU A 13 -9.49 -6.69 9.49
CA GLU A 13 -9.67 -6.78 10.94
C GLU A 13 -8.35 -7.21 11.58
N VAL A 14 -7.88 -6.44 12.52
CA VAL A 14 -6.77 -6.77 13.41
C VAL A 14 -7.35 -6.88 14.81
N ASP A 15 -7.28 -8.06 15.41
CA ASP A 15 -7.87 -8.32 16.71
C ASP A 15 -6.80 -8.69 17.74
N ASN A 16 -6.68 -7.85 18.77
CA ASN A 16 -5.81 -8.05 19.93
C ASN A 16 -4.39 -8.53 19.54
N LEU A 17 -3.76 -7.85 18.56
CA LEU A 17 -2.52 -8.27 17.95
C LEU A 17 -1.31 -7.98 18.82
N PHE A 18 -0.58 -9.02 19.16
CA PHE A 18 0.73 -8.94 19.80
C PHE A 18 1.80 -9.41 18.83
N ALA A 19 2.91 -8.70 18.77
CA ALA A 19 4.03 -9.08 17.90
C ALA A 19 5.36 -8.69 18.49
N SER A 20 6.39 -9.44 18.09
CA SER A 20 7.79 -9.26 18.51
C SER A 20 8.74 -9.25 17.31
N THR A 21 9.92 -8.68 17.52
CA THR A 21 11.12 -8.87 16.68
C THR A 21 12.28 -9.23 17.60
N ASP A 22 13.12 -10.19 17.22
CA ASP A 22 14.25 -10.68 18.04
C ASP A 22 13.87 -10.96 19.50
N ASN A 23 12.67 -11.53 19.72
CA ASN A 23 12.06 -11.79 21.03
C ASN A 23 11.71 -10.53 21.87
N LEU A 24 11.84 -9.34 21.30
CA LEU A 24 11.41 -8.10 21.96
C LEU A 24 9.97 -7.77 21.57
N PRO A 25 9.03 -7.66 22.52
CA PRO A 25 7.64 -7.34 22.24
C PRO A 25 7.52 -5.89 21.77
N ILE A 26 6.89 -5.69 20.60
CA ILE A 26 6.67 -4.36 19.99
C ILE A 26 5.21 -3.98 20.00
N LEU A 27 4.31 -4.86 19.52
CA LEU A 27 2.87 -4.63 19.61
C LEU A 27 2.30 -5.35 20.83
N LYS A 28 1.38 -4.69 21.52
CA LYS A 28 0.84 -5.12 22.81
C LYS A 28 -0.69 -5.06 22.83
N GLY A 29 -1.36 -5.84 21.98
CA GLY A 29 -2.81 -5.92 21.92
C GLY A 29 -3.44 -4.81 21.07
N VAL A 30 -2.97 -4.64 19.84
CA VAL A 30 -3.51 -3.66 18.89
C VAL A 30 -4.77 -4.23 18.22
N SER A 31 -5.84 -3.44 18.17
CA SER A 31 -7.05 -3.78 17.42
C SER A 31 -7.41 -2.63 16.46
N LEU A 32 -7.79 -2.99 15.23
CA LEU A 32 -8.17 -2.06 14.16
C LEU A 32 -9.14 -2.76 13.22
N THR A 33 -10.20 -2.06 12.82
CA THR A 33 -11.13 -2.55 11.79
C THR A 33 -11.26 -1.48 10.72
N VAL A 34 -11.13 -1.87 9.44
CA VAL A 34 -11.23 -0.98 8.28
C VAL A 34 -12.29 -1.52 7.33
N TYR A 35 -13.26 -0.67 6.98
CA TYR A 35 -14.32 -0.99 6.04
C TYR A 35 -14.03 -0.45 4.62
N PRO A 36 -14.78 -0.91 3.60
CA PRO A 36 -14.66 -0.38 2.24
C PRO A 36 -14.80 1.15 2.20
N GLY A 37 -13.88 1.83 1.50
CA GLY A 37 -13.92 3.28 1.32
C GLY A 37 -13.49 4.12 2.52
N GLU A 38 -13.20 3.51 3.67
CA GLU A 38 -12.73 4.25 4.84
C GLU A 38 -11.27 4.66 4.72
N ILE A 39 -10.96 5.83 5.28
CA ILE A 39 -9.58 6.33 5.43
C ILE A 39 -9.29 6.45 6.92
N HIS A 40 -8.39 5.63 7.41
CA HIS A 40 -7.95 5.61 8.79
C HIS A 40 -6.60 6.32 8.97
N ALA A 41 -6.53 7.31 9.83
CA ALA A 41 -5.29 7.93 10.25
C ALA A 41 -4.75 7.25 11.51
N ILE A 42 -3.63 6.54 11.40
CA ILE A 42 -2.94 5.92 12.53
C ILE A 42 -1.96 6.94 13.09
N MET A 43 -2.26 7.48 14.25
CA MET A 43 -1.46 8.52 14.89
C MET A 43 -0.74 8.00 16.13
N GLY A 44 0.44 8.55 16.40
CA GLY A 44 1.22 8.22 17.60
C GLY A 44 2.65 8.74 17.53
N ARG A 45 3.32 8.75 18.66
CA ARG A 45 4.73 9.20 18.77
C ARG A 45 5.64 8.31 17.95
N ASN A 46 6.85 8.83 17.62
CA ASN A 46 7.89 8.00 17.00
C ASN A 46 8.20 6.80 17.89
N GLY A 47 8.38 5.63 17.28
CA GLY A 47 8.67 4.39 18.00
C GLY A 47 7.47 3.72 18.69
N CYS A 48 6.22 4.21 18.53
CA CYS A 48 5.05 3.56 19.14
C CYS A 48 4.52 2.32 18.37
N GLY A 49 5.16 1.94 17.25
CA GLY A 49 4.81 0.72 16.52
C GLY A 49 3.96 0.91 15.26
N LYS A 50 3.70 2.14 14.77
CA LYS A 50 2.90 2.38 13.55
C LYS A 50 3.46 1.65 12.33
N SER A 51 4.73 1.90 11.99
CA SER A 51 5.40 1.24 10.86
C SER A 51 5.55 -0.26 11.08
N THR A 52 5.65 -0.69 12.33
CA THR A 52 5.66 -2.13 12.70
C THR A 52 4.33 -2.77 12.38
N LEU A 53 3.21 -2.14 12.76
CA LEU A 53 1.87 -2.63 12.44
C LEU A 53 1.67 -2.75 10.92
N SER A 54 2.06 -1.71 10.17
CA SER A 54 1.99 -1.70 8.70
C SER A 54 2.77 -2.87 8.07
N LYS A 55 4.01 -3.10 8.55
CA LYS A 55 4.87 -4.19 8.08
C LYS A 55 4.33 -5.57 8.45
N ILE A 56 3.77 -5.74 9.65
CA ILE A 56 3.18 -7.02 10.08
C ILE A 56 1.94 -7.34 9.25
N ILE A 57 1.07 -6.38 8.98
CA ILE A 57 -0.09 -6.59 8.10
C ILE A 57 0.36 -6.99 6.69
N ALA A 58 1.46 -6.42 6.20
CA ALA A 58 2.04 -6.79 4.91
C ALA A 58 2.83 -8.12 4.93
N GLY A 59 3.01 -8.76 6.10
CA GLY A 59 3.69 -10.06 6.21
C GLY A 59 5.21 -9.99 6.29
N HIS A 60 5.79 -8.85 6.71
CA HIS A 60 7.24 -8.70 6.73
C HIS A 60 7.93 -9.74 7.65
N PRO A 61 8.92 -10.52 7.16
CA PRO A 61 9.44 -11.70 7.84
C PRO A 61 10.23 -11.41 9.13
N SER A 62 10.63 -10.16 9.37
CA SER A 62 11.35 -9.79 10.62
C SER A 62 10.45 -9.73 11.85
N TYR A 63 9.14 -9.92 11.71
CA TYR A 63 8.19 -9.81 12.81
C TYR A 63 7.44 -11.12 13.03
N ASN A 64 7.30 -11.52 14.28
CA ASN A 64 6.54 -12.72 14.67
C ASN A 64 5.26 -12.29 15.39
N ILE A 65 4.11 -12.73 14.89
CA ILE A 65 2.83 -12.60 15.60
C ILE A 65 2.87 -13.59 16.76
N THR A 66 2.74 -13.09 17.98
CA THR A 66 2.78 -13.91 19.19
C THR A 66 1.40 -14.19 19.75
N ASN A 67 0.42 -13.35 19.46
CA ASN A 67 -0.99 -13.56 19.79
C ASN A 67 -1.88 -12.64 18.92
N GLY A 68 -3.16 -12.98 18.81
CA GLY A 68 -4.13 -12.23 18.03
C GLY A 68 -4.17 -12.62 16.56
N ASP A 69 -5.14 -12.07 15.84
CA ASP A 69 -5.44 -12.43 14.47
C ASP A 69 -5.48 -11.21 13.55
N ILE A 70 -5.04 -11.43 12.31
CA ILE A 70 -5.25 -10.50 11.20
C ILE A 70 -6.15 -11.21 10.20
N LYS A 71 -7.34 -10.64 9.94
CA LYS A 71 -8.24 -11.11 8.90
C LYS A 71 -8.31 -10.10 7.77
N PHE A 72 -8.20 -10.59 6.56
CA PHE A 72 -8.35 -9.82 5.35
C PHE A 72 -9.44 -10.43 4.48
N LEU A 73 -10.47 -9.65 4.15
CA LEU A 73 -11.66 -10.12 3.43
C LEU A 73 -12.33 -11.33 4.14
N GLY A 74 -12.30 -11.35 5.47
CA GLY A 74 -12.85 -12.42 6.32
C GLY A 74 -11.93 -13.64 6.52
N GLU A 75 -10.81 -13.74 5.81
CA GLU A 75 -9.87 -14.87 5.90
C GLU A 75 -8.68 -14.50 6.80
N ASN A 76 -8.27 -15.43 7.69
CA ASN A 76 -7.07 -15.23 8.52
C ASN A 76 -5.81 -15.31 7.65
N ILE A 77 -4.98 -14.28 7.73
CA ILE A 77 -3.77 -14.14 6.90
C ILE A 77 -2.47 -14.28 7.70
N ASN A 78 -2.50 -14.68 8.96
CA ASN A 78 -1.30 -14.76 9.81
C ASN A 78 -0.20 -15.64 9.20
N SER A 79 -0.58 -16.71 8.51
CA SER A 79 0.34 -17.68 7.89
C SER A 79 0.71 -17.38 6.44
N LEU A 80 0.10 -16.37 5.81
CA LEU A 80 0.37 -16.01 4.42
C LEU A 80 1.68 -15.25 4.29
N GLU A 81 2.45 -15.59 3.26
CA GLU A 81 3.67 -14.90 2.88
C GLU A 81 3.39 -13.50 2.31
N PRO A 82 4.38 -12.57 2.30
CA PRO A 82 4.19 -11.21 1.81
C PRO A 82 3.63 -11.12 0.39
N GLU A 83 4.11 -11.98 -0.52
CA GLU A 83 3.65 -12.04 -1.91
C GLU A 83 2.21 -12.48 -2.03
N GLU A 84 1.75 -13.44 -1.21
CA GLU A 84 0.36 -13.90 -1.20
C GLU A 84 -0.57 -12.79 -0.72
N ARG A 85 -0.16 -12.05 0.33
CA ARG A 85 -0.90 -10.88 0.84
C ARG A 85 -0.97 -9.77 -0.21
N ALA A 86 0.15 -9.47 -0.89
CA ALA A 86 0.17 -8.48 -1.96
C ALA A 86 -0.74 -8.88 -3.13
N GLN A 87 -0.67 -10.15 -3.57
CA GLN A 87 -1.52 -10.69 -4.63
C GLN A 87 -2.99 -10.70 -4.23
N SER A 88 -3.33 -10.93 -2.97
CA SER A 88 -4.71 -10.86 -2.47
C SER A 88 -5.27 -9.44 -2.46
N GLY A 89 -4.40 -8.40 -2.44
CA GLY A 89 -4.80 -7.00 -2.55
C GLY A 89 -4.43 -6.11 -1.38
N ILE A 90 -3.45 -6.49 -0.59
CA ILE A 90 -2.84 -5.63 0.42
C ILE A 90 -1.67 -4.88 -0.24
N PHE A 91 -1.70 -3.56 -0.21
CA PHE A 91 -0.61 -2.70 -0.71
C PHE A 91 0.07 -2.02 0.47
N LEU A 92 1.39 -2.07 0.53
CA LEU A 92 2.20 -1.34 1.50
C LEU A 92 3.00 -0.24 0.79
N GLY A 93 2.68 1.01 1.09
CA GLY A 93 3.51 2.16 0.73
C GLY A 93 4.59 2.38 1.79
N PHE A 94 5.84 2.32 1.37
CA PHE A 94 6.99 2.44 2.26
C PHE A 94 7.30 3.90 2.60
N GLN A 95 7.77 4.16 3.82
CA GLN A 95 8.33 5.48 4.19
C GLN A 95 9.44 5.90 3.23
N TYR A 96 10.33 4.98 2.88
CA TYR A 96 11.41 5.16 1.90
C TYR A 96 11.29 4.08 0.82
N PRO A 97 10.74 4.42 -0.38
CA PRO A 97 10.64 3.47 -1.47
C PRO A 97 12.01 2.93 -1.91
N ILE A 98 12.08 1.60 -2.04
CA ILE A 98 13.33 0.88 -2.33
C ILE A 98 13.75 1.11 -3.79
N GLU A 99 15.05 1.21 -4.04
CA GLU A 99 15.64 1.21 -5.39
C GLU A 99 15.95 -0.21 -5.83
N ILE A 100 15.65 -0.55 -7.09
CA ILE A 100 15.98 -1.85 -7.69
C ILE A 100 16.83 -1.60 -8.93
N PRO A 101 18.15 -1.52 -8.78
CA PRO A 101 19.05 -1.28 -9.91
C PRO A 101 18.96 -2.40 -10.96
N GLY A 102 18.99 -2.00 -12.24
CA GLY A 102 18.99 -2.95 -13.35
C GLY A 102 17.61 -3.52 -13.73
N VAL A 103 16.56 -3.24 -12.98
CA VAL A 103 15.18 -3.60 -13.32
C VAL A 103 14.44 -2.36 -13.79
N SER A 104 13.98 -2.34 -15.06
CA SER A 104 13.23 -1.17 -15.57
C SER A 104 11.89 -1.05 -14.83
N ASN A 105 11.47 0.21 -14.63
CA ASN A 105 10.20 0.48 -13.97
C ASN A 105 9.02 -0.11 -14.75
N LEU A 106 9.06 -0.06 -16.09
CA LEU A 106 8.03 -0.67 -16.96
C LEU A 106 7.88 -2.16 -16.69
N GLU A 107 8.99 -2.90 -16.70
CA GLU A 107 8.95 -4.37 -16.51
C GLU A 107 8.53 -4.74 -15.10
N PHE A 108 9.03 -4.03 -14.08
CA PHE A 108 8.59 -4.22 -12.70
C PHE A 108 7.08 -4.02 -12.54
N LEU A 109 6.53 -2.94 -13.10
CA LEU A 109 5.11 -2.63 -13.05
C LEU A 109 4.28 -3.68 -13.80
N ARG A 110 4.73 -4.11 -15.00
CA ARG A 110 4.06 -5.12 -15.82
C ARG A 110 3.97 -6.47 -15.11
N VAL A 111 5.12 -6.96 -14.61
CA VAL A 111 5.19 -8.25 -13.89
C VAL A 111 4.32 -8.22 -12.63
N SER A 112 4.39 -7.15 -11.85
CA SER A 112 3.59 -7.00 -10.64
C SER A 112 2.08 -6.96 -10.95
N THR A 113 1.69 -6.23 -11.99
CA THR A 113 0.28 -6.14 -12.44
C THR A 113 -0.21 -7.49 -12.91
N ASN A 114 0.58 -8.21 -13.71
CA ASN A 114 0.21 -9.53 -14.23
C ASN A 114 0.14 -10.59 -13.11
N ALA A 115 1.03 -10.56 -12.14
CA ALA A 115 0.93 -11.42 -10.96
C ALA A 115 -0.40 -11.22 -10.22
N ARG A 116 -0.83 -9.96 -10.04
CA ARG A 116 -2.12 -9.63 -9.45
C ARG A 116 -3.30 -10.08 -10.33
N ARG A 117 -3.24 -9.86 -11.65
CA ARG A 117 -4.26 -10.30 -12.61
C ARG A 117 -4.43 -11.80 -12.59
N LYS A 118 -3.33 -12.55 -12.59
CA LYS A 118 -3.31 -14.01 -12.50
C LYS A 118 -3.98 -14.51 -11.23
N PHE A 119 -3.68 -13.91 -10.09
CA PHE A 119 -4.35 -14.21 -8.81
C PHE A 119 -5.87 -14.00 -8.89
N LEU A 120 -6.31 -12.97 -9.63
CA LEU A 120 -7.73 -12.67 -9.86
C LEU A 120 -8.37 -13.48 -11.00
N ASN A 121 -7.67 -14.48 -11.55
CA ASN A 121 -8.10 -15.27 -12.73
C ASN A 121 -8.43 -14.40 -13.95
N LYS A 122 -7.70 -13.28 -14.14
CA LYS A 122 -7.76 -12.43 -15.32
C LYS A 122 -6.60 -12.78 -16.26
N GLU A 123 -6.81 -12.61 -17.57
CA GLU A 123 -5.74 -12.77 -18.56
C GLU A 123 -4.58 -11.80 -18.31
N GLU A 124 -3.36 -12.26 -18.54
CA GLU A 124 -2.16 -11.41 -18.46
C GLU A 124 -2.18 -10.39 -19.62
N LEU A 125 -1.72 -9.18 -19.33
CA LEU A 125 -1.52 -8.15 -20.34
C LEU A 125 -0.20 -8.41 -21.07
N ASP A 126 -0.22 -8.37 -22.39
CA ASP A 126 1.00 -8.31 -23.17
C ASP A 126 1.69 -6.95 -23.01
N THR A 127 2.82 -6.76 -23.69
CA THR A 127 3.60 -5.52 -23.56
C THR A 127 2.84 -4.32 -24.10
N PHE A 128 2.11 -4.49 -25.20
CA PHE A 128 1.38 -3.39 -25.85
C PHE A 128 0.18 -2.94 -25.00
N ASP A 129 -0.66 -3.87 -24.60
CA ASP A 129 -1.82 -3.59 -23.75
C ASP A 129 -1.41 -2.96 -22.42
N PHE A 130 -0.27 -3.43 -21.85
CA PHE A 130 0.25 -2.86 -20.62
C PHE A 130 0.78 -1.43 -20.83
N GLU A 131 1.45 -1.14 -21.94
CA GLU A 131 1.91 0.22 -22.25
C GLU A 131 0.76 1.21 -22.42
N GLU A 132 -0.38 0.79 -22.97
CA GLU A 132 -1.57 1.64 -23.03
C GLU A 132 -2.13 1.91 -21.64
N LEU A 133 -2.27 0.87 -20.81
CA LEU A 133 -2.75 1.01 -19.44
C LEU A 133 -1.85 1.93 -18.61
N VAL A 134 -0.54 1.75 -18.67
CA VAL A 134 0.39 2.54 -17.86
C VAL A 134 0.41 4.02 -18.27
N LYS A 135 0.22 4.34 -19.56
CA LYS A 135 0.11 5.72 -20.03
C LYS A 135 -1.02 6.47 -19.35
N GLU A 136 -2.20 5.86 -19.28
CA GLU A 136 -3.35 6.46 -18.57
C GLU A 136 -3.02 6.73 -17.08
N LYS A 137 -2.34 5.79 -16.43
CA LYS A 137 -2.01 5.93 -14.99
C LYS A 137 -0.86 6.93 -14.73
N LEU A 138 0.06 7.11 -15.69
CA LEU A 138 1.11 8.15 -15.60
C LEU A 138 0.52 9.56 -15.54
N GLU A 139 -0.53 9.85 -16.31
CA GLU A 139 -1.22 11.14 -16.28
C GLU A 139 -1.80 11.45 -14.89
N LEU A 140 -2.34 10.43 -14.22
CA LEU A 140 -2.91 10.56 -12.88
C LEU A 140 -1.88 11.04 -11.85
N VAL A 141 -0.63 10.56 -11.97
CA VAL A 141 0.47 10.90 -11.04
C VAL A 141 1.40 11.99 -11.59
N LYS A 142 1.09 12.54 -12.75
CA LYS A 142 1.89 13.57 -13.45
C LYS A 142 3.38 13.16 -13.58
N MET A 143 3.63 11.94 -14.03
CA MET A 143 4.96 11.43 -14.32
C MET A 143 5.21 11.37 -15.82
N ASP A 144 6.44 11.70 -16.24
CA ASP A 144 6.88 11.58 -17.62
C ASP A 144 7.08 10.10 -17.99
N HIS A 145 6.76 9.75 -19.23
CA HIS A 145 6.94 8.39 -19.77
C HIS A 145 8.40 7.91 -19.70
N ALA A 146 9.37 8.82 -19.76
CA ALA A 146 10.80 8.49 -19.63
C ALA A 146 11.17 7.77 -18.33
N PHE A 147 10.34 7.91 -17.25
CA PHE A 147 10.56 7.18 -16.01
C PHE A 147 10.36 5.67 -16.15
N LEU A 148 9.61 5.21 -17.14
CA LEU A 148 9.37 3.78 -17.36
C LEU A 148 10.62 3.02 -17.81
N SER A 149 11.51 3.66 -18.56
CA SER A 149 12.77 3.04 -19.01
C SER A 149 13.88 3.03 -17.96
N ARG A 150 13.74 3.83 -16.89
CA ARG A 150 14.72 3.92 -15.80
C ARG A 150 14.55 2.76 -14.84
N SER A 151 15.63 2.40 -14.12
CA SER A 151 15.54 1.43 -13.02
C SER A 151 14.59 1.92 -11.91
N VAL A 152 13.88 0.99 -11.30
CA VAL A 152 12.88 1.30 -10.25
C VAL A 152 13.47 2.20 -9.17
N ASN A 153 12.94 3.41 -9.05
CA ASN A 153 13.30 4.43 -8.07
C ASN A 153 14.77 4.90 -8.09
N GLN A 154 15.63 4.35 -8.95
CA GLN A 154 17.06 4.70 -8.99
C GLN A 154 17.27 6.13 -9.48
N GLY A 155 17.86 6.97 -8.61
CA GLY A 155 18.08 8.38 -8.89
C GLY A 155 16.81 9.21 -9.03
N PHE A 156 15.67 8.72 -8.53
CA PHE A 156 14.45 9.51 -8.41
C PHE A 156 14.54 10.42 -7.18
N SER A 157 14.03 11.63 -7.30
CA SER A 157 13.81 12.52 -6.14
C SER A 157 12.76 11.88 -5.19
N GLY A 158 12.68 12.37 -3.97
CA GLY A 158 11.67 11.90 -3.00
C GLY A 158 10.24 12.00 -3.53
N GLY A 159 9.90 13.11 -4.19
CA GLY A 159 8.59 13.31 -4.81
C GLY A 159 8.33 12.37 -5.99
N GLU A 160 9.33 12.07 -6.82
CA GLU A 160 9.22 11.12 -7.92
C GLU A 160 9.05 9.69 -7.41
N LYS A 161 9.78 9.29 -6.36
CA LYS A 161 9.61 7.98 -5.71
C LYS A 161 8.20 7.79 -5.18
N LYS A 162 7.63 8.82 -4.54
CA LYS A 162 6.26 8.75 -4.03
C LYS A 162 5.21 8.74 -5.15
N ARG A 163 5.41 9.50 -6.22
CA ARG A 163 4.54 9.42 -7.40
C ARG A 163 4.60 8.04 -8.06
N ASN A 164 5.79 7.44 -8.14
CA ASN A 164 5.94 6.07 -8.63
C ASN A 164 5.23 5.03 -7.74
N GLU A 165 5.24 5.22 -6.43
CA GLU A 165 4.49 4.38 -5.49
C GLU A 165 2.97 4.50 -5.69
N ILE A 166 2.46 5.72 -5.92
CA ILE A 166 1.03 5.92 -6.27
C ILE A 166 0.71 5.32 -7.64
N LEU A 167 1.64 5.37 -8.61
CA LEU A 167 1.49 4.69 -9.89
C LEU A 167 1.34 3.17 -9.71
N GLN A 168 2.19 2.56 -8.86
CA GLN A 168 2.06 1.14 -8.50
C GLN A 168 0.69 0.85 -7.90
N MET A 169 0.23 1.67 -6.95
CA MET A 169 -1.09 1.51 -6.33
C MET A 169 -2.22 1.62 -7.37
N ALA A 170 -2.11 2.55 -8.33
CA ALA A 170 -3.10 2.74 -9.40
C ALA A 170 -3.20 1.55 -10.36
N LEU A 171 -2.09 0.86 -10.60
CA LEU A 171 -2.03 -0.32 -11.48
C LEU A 171 -2.46 -1.61 -10.77
N LEU A 172 -2.10 -1.75 -9.49
CA LEU A 172 -2.41 -2.94 -8.71
C LEU A 172 -3.84 -2.97 -8.18
N GLU A 173 -4.53 -1.83 -8.13
CA GLU A 173 -5.92 -1.71 -7.66
C GLU A 173 -6.16 -2.49 -6.35
N PRO A 174 -5.45 -2.14 -5.26
CA PRO A 174 -5.54 -2.90 -4.01
C PRO A 174 -6.92 -2.75 -3.37
N LYS A 175 -7.27 -3.72 -2.53
CA LYS A 175 -8.45 -3.64 -1.66
C LYS A 175 -8.17 -2.78 -0.43
N ILE A 176 -6.93 -2.85 0.08
CA ILE A 176 -6.46 -1.97 1.14
C ILE A 176 -5.07 -1.42 0.81
N ALA A 177 -4.87 -0.12 1.02
CA ALA A 177 -3.57 0.53 0.93
C ALA A 177 -3.13 1.00 2.32
N ILE A 178 -1.98 0.53 2.76
CA ILE A 178 -1.34 0.89 4.03
C ILE A 178 -0.18 1.81 3.68
N LEU A 179 -0.30 3.10 4.01
CA LEU A 179 0.64 4.14 3.62
C LEU A 179 1.44 4.60 4.85
N ASP A 180 2.71 4.18 4.91
CA ASP A 180 3.57 4.51 6.04
C ASP A 180 4.31 5.83 5.81
N GLU A 181 3.92 6.89 6.55
CA GLU A 181 4.49 8.25 6.50
C GLU A 181 4.68 8.81 5.08
N THR A 182 3.74 8.53 4.19
CA THR A 182 3.82 8.86 2.75
C THR A 182 4.03 10.36 2.46
N GLY A 183 3.70 11.23 3.40
CA GLY A 183 3.90 12.69 3.27
C GLY A 183 5.22 13.21 3.83
N SER A 184 6.04 12.38 4.48
CA SER A 184 7.27 12.84 5.13
C SER A 184 8.32 13.27 4.11
N GLY A 185 8.85 14.49 4.25
CA GLY A 185 9.92 15.01 3.38
C GLY A 185 9.48 15.43 1.97
N LEU A 186 8.19 15.48 1.67
CA LEU A 186 7.67 15.98 0.41
C LEU A 186 7.44 17.50 0.47
N ASP A 187 7.68 18.16 -0.66
CA ASP A 187 7.19 19.53 -0.87
C ASP A 187 5.65 19.54 -1.02
N ILE A 188 5.07 20.73 -0.93
CA ILE A 188 3.60 20.92 -0.95
C ILE A 188 2.99 20.41 -2.27
N ASP A 189 3.69 20.58 -3.40
CA ASP A 189 3.16 20.19 -4.69
C ASP A 189 3.17 18.68 -4.89
N ALA A 190 4.26 18.01 -4.49
CA ALA A 190 4.31 16.55 -4.46
C ALA A 190 3.25 15.96 -3.53
N LEU A 191 3.05 16.57 -2.34
CA LEU A 191 2.03 16.14 -1.39
C LEU A 191 0.61 16.24 -1.98
N ARG A 192 0.30 17.34 -2.70
CA ARG A 192 -1.00 17.52 -3.37
C ARG A 192 -1.22 16.48 -4.47
N ILE A 193 -0.19 16.15 -5.26
CA ILE A 193 -0.28 15.13 -6.31
C ILE A 193 -0.56 13.76 -5.68
N VAL A 194 0.19 13.39 -4.63
CA VAL A 194 -0.01 12.15 -3.90
C VAL A 194 -1.43 12.06 -3.32
N ALA A 195 -1.88 13.10 -2.61
CA ALA A 195 -3.23 13.13 -2.03
C ALA A 195 -4.33 13.04 -3.10
N SER A 196 -4.16 13.76 -4.24
CA SER A 196 -5.09 13.68 -5.36
C SER A 196 -5.10 12.30 -6.00
N GLY A 197 -3.93 11.67 -6.15
CA GLY A 197 -3.80 10.30 -6.66
C GLY A 197 -4.54 9.30 -5.75
N ILE A 198 -4.27 9.34 -4.45
CA ILE A 198 -4.94 8.51 -3.45
C ILE A 198 -6.46 8.67 -3.54
N LYS A 199 -6.96 9.92 -3.58
CA LYS A 199 -8.39 10.21 -3.68
C LYS A 199 -9.03 9.65 -4.96
N LYS A 200 -8.35 9.72 -6.10
CA LYS A 200 -8.84 9.18 -7.37
C LYS A 200 -8.85 7.65 -7.41
N ILE A 201 -7.87 7.01 -6.77
CA ILE A 201 -7.75 5.55 -6.70
C ILE A 201 -8.75 4.97 -5.70
N SER A 202 -9.04 5.69 -4.64
CA SER A 202 -9.89 5.26 -3.52
C SER A 202 -11.35 4.96 -3.89
N ASN A 203 -11.80 5.21 -5.09
CA ASN A 203 -13.12 4.92 -5.71
C ASN A 203 -14.29 4.49 -4.77
N GLY A 204 -14.21 4.77 -3.47
CA GLY A 204 -15.19 4.39 -2.45
C GLY A 204 -15.20 2.90 -2.04
N GLN A 205 -14.28 2.09 -2.57
CA GLN A 205 -14.19 0.64 -2.26
C GLN A 205 -12.86 0.21 -1.66
N THR A 206 -11.80 1.01 -1.85
CA THR A 206 -10.49 0.73 -1.27
C THR A 206 -10.40 1.29 0.13
N GLY A 207 -10.09 0.44 1.13
CA GLY A 207 -9.73 0.90 2.47
C GLY A 207 -8.34 1.53 2.45
N ILE A 208 -8.13 2.61 3.19
CA ILE A 208 -6.83 3.28 3.26
C ILE A 208 -6.44 3.49 4.73
N THR A 209 -5.25 3.09 5.09
CA THR A 209 -4.65 3.47 6.37
C THR A 209 -3.41 4.32 6.12
N VAL A 210 -3.31 5.45 6.80
CA VAL A 210 -2.16 6.35 6.67
C VAL A 210 -1.55 6.58 8.05
N SER A 211 -0.26 6.31 8.21
CA SER A 211 0.44 6.62 9.44
C SER A 211 1.04 8.03 9.42
N TYR A 212 0.90 8.76 10.54
CA TYR A 212 1.47 10.08 10.74
C TYR A 212 2.20 10.16 12.07
N THR A 213 3.38 10.81 12.09
CA THR A 213 4.16 11.04 13.32
C THR A 213 3.92 12.41 13.94
N HIS A 214 3.62 13.42 13.13
CA HIS A 214 3.34 14.77 13.59
C HIS A 214 2.20 15.39 12.80
N LEU A 215 1.16 15.81 13.50
CA LEU A 215 0.21 16.79 13.00
C LEU A 215 0.79 18.20 13.28
N THR A 216 1.59 18.72 12.37
CA THR A 216 1.57 20.16 12.14
C THR A 216 0.38 20.40 11.23
N LEU A 217 -0.77 20.66 11.83
CA LEU A 217 -1.92 21.12 11.08
C LEU A 217 -1.58 22.45 10.40
N PRO A 218 -1.62 22.49 9.07
CA PRO A 218 -2.69 23.23 8.49
C PRO A 218 -3.41 22.36 7.45
N THR A 219 -4.66 22.20 7.71
CA THR A 219 -5.66 21.66 6.81
C THR A 219 -6.14 20.26 7.17
N ILE A 220 -7.12 20.23 8.06
CA ILE A 220 -8.18 19.22 8.02
C ILE A 220 -8.74 19.28 6.60
N ILE A 221 -8.39 18.33 5.75
CA ILE A 221 -9.17 18.04 4.57
C ILE A 221 -10.32 17.17 5.06
N THR A 222 -11.37 17.85 5.50
CA THR A 222 -12.69 17.23 5.65
C THR A 222 -13.17 16.91 4.24
N VAL A 223 -13.37 15.63 3.95
CA VAL A 223 -14.06 15.17 2.75
C VAL A 223 -15.53 14.99 3.11
#